data_8f581736029a8a13dd86f1e5efd0fd98
#
_entry.id   8f581736029a8a13dd86f1e5efd0fd98
#
_cell.length_a   1.000
_cell.length_b   1.000
_cell.length_c   1.000
_cell.angle_alpha   90.00
_cell.angle_beta   90.00
_cell.angle_gamma   90.00
#
_symmetry.space_group_name_H-M   'P 1'
#
loop_
_entity.id
_entity.type
_entity.pdbx_description
1 polymer ?
#
loop_
_entity_poly.entity_id
_entity_poly.type
_entity_poly.pdbx_seq_one_letter_code
_entity_poly.pdbx_strand_id
1 'polypeptide(L)'
;MVAAITSAGYTADGASADFNWGDGDVWRKSANNTKWCLIGCSIGDFGTIAAFQFVFTDSGWSPMMIMALAMFNGIMTSIALETAILSAQMALNEAFRVAIGMSLISMLSMEAAMNIVDLVLTGGAKLTWWVIVPMLVAGFLTPWPYNYWRLKKYNAACH
;
A
#
# COMPACT_ATOMS: atom_id res chain seq x y z
N MET A 1 -14.58 36.21 3.95
CA MET A 1 -14.64 34.81 4.41
C MET A 1 -14.03 33.85 3.37
N VAL A 2 -14.36 33.96 2.08
CA VAL A 2 -13.77 33.14 0.99
C VAL A 2 -12.24 33.27 0.89
N ALA A 3 -11.69 34.49 1.02
CA ALA A 3 -10.24 34.73 0.93
C ALA A 3 -9.40 34.06 2.05
N ALA A 4 -9.98 33.89 3.25
CA ALA A 4 -9.31 33.20 4.36
C ALA A 4 -9.28 31.68 4.18
N ILE A 5 -10.25 31.13 3.46
CA ILE A 5 -10.34 29.70 3.15
C ILE A 5 -9.34 29.34 2.05
N THR A 6 -9.17 30.21 1.04
CA THR A 6 -8.19 30.02 -0.04
C THR A 6 -6.74 30.14 0.43
N SER A 7 -6.46 31.00 1.43
CA SER A 7 -5.12 31.11 2.02
C SER A 7 -4.73 29.92 2.89
N ALA A 8 -5.72 29.13 3.35
CA ALA A 8 -5.51 27.87 4.06
C ALA A 8 -5.41 26.64 3.11
N GLY A 9 -5.41 26.86 1.79
CA GLY A 9 -5.29 25.79 0.80
C GLY A 9 -6.59 25.02 0.52
N TYR A 10 -7.74 25.52 0.99
CA TYR A 10 -9.05 24.92 0.70
C TYR A 10 -9.72 25.67 -0.46
N THR A 11 -10.15 24.98 -1.48
CA THR A 11 -11.02 25.52 -2.53
C THR A 11 -12.46 25.50 -2.06
N ALA A 12 -13.08 26.68 -1.96
CA ALA A 12 -14.44 26.87 -1.44
C ALA A 12 -15.55 26.57 -2.47
N ASP A 13 -15.23 26.15 -3.68
CA ASP A 13 -16.20 25.80 -4.72
C ASP A 13 -15.71 24.66 -5.57
N GLY A 14 -16.65 23.79 -5.98
CA GLY A 14 -16.44 22.66 -6.89
C GLY A 14 -16.03 23.03 -8.32
N ALA A 15 -15.32 24.14 -8.52
CA ALA A 15 -14.63 24.45 -9.74
C ALA A 15 -13.40 23.52 -9.82
N SER A 16 -13.31 22.77 -10.89
CA SER A 16 -12.13 22.00 -11.28
C SER A 16 -10.92 22.94 -11.40
N ALA A 17 -10.29 23.26 -10.25
CA ALA A 17 -8.95 23.79 -10.25
C ALA A 17 -8.08 22.71 -10.91
N ASP A 18 -7.34 23.07 -11.94
CA ASP A 18 -6.41 22.17 -12.61
C ASP A 18 -5.62 21.42 -11.55
N PHE A 19 -5.75 20.08 -11.55
CA PHE A 19 -5.18 19.23 -10.51
C PHE A 19 -3.65 19.34 -10.60
N ASN A 20 -3.05 20.09 -9.66
CA ASN A 20 -1.61 20.34 -9.66
C ASN A 20 -0.84 19.13 -9.12
N TRP A 21 -0.13 18.44 -10.01
CA TRP A 21 0.79 17.34 -9.70
C TRP A 21 2.16 17.82 -9.21
N GLY A 22 2.42 19.12 -9.17
CA GLY A 22 3.73 19.71 -8.84
C GLY A 22 4.01 19.91 -7.33
N ASP A 23 3.16 19.43 -6.42
CA ASP A 23 3.30 19.67 -4.99
C ASP A 23 4.25 18.64 -4.34
N GLY A 24 5.51 19.04 -4.15
CA GLY A 24 6.55 18.18 -3.59
C GLY A 24 6.28 17.70 -2.16
N ASP A 25 5.59 18.49 -1.34
CA ASP A 25 5.26 18.08 0.04
C ASP A 25 4.20 16.97 0.05
N VAL A 26 3.22 17.05 -0.85
CA VAL A 26 2.22 15.99 -1.01
C VAL A 26 2.87 14.72 -1.56
N TRP A 27 3.81 14.82 -2.50
CA TRP A 27 4.59 13.67 -2.99
C TRP A 27 5.37 12.99 -1.87
N ARG A 28 6.02 13.76 -1.01
CA ARG A 28 6.78 13.23 0.13
C ARG A 28 5.88 12.54 1.16
N LYS A 29 4.74 13.15 1.49
CA LYS A 29 3.74 12.54 2.40
C LYS A 29 3.17 11.25 1.82
N SER A 30 2.78 11.26 0.55
CA SER A 30 2.25 10.06 -0.12
C SER A 30 3.30 8.95 -0.23
N ALA A 31 4.57 9.27 -0.46
CA ALA A 31 5.67 8.32 -0.44
C ALA A 31 5.86 7.69 0.95
N ASN A 32 5.76 8.48 2.02
CA ASN A 32 5.85 7.96 3.38
C ASN A 32 4.70 6.99 3.71
N ASN A 33 3.46 7.34 3.33
CA ASN A 33 2.30 6.46 3.49
C ASN A 33 2.49 5.15 2.70
N THR A 34 2.90 5.26 1.43
CA THR A 34 3.16 4.09 0.57
C THR A 34 4.25 3.20 1.16
N LYS A 35 5.29 3.78 1.75
CA LYS A 35 6.38 3.03 2.39
C LYS A 35 5.88 2.18 3.57
N TRP A 36 5.06 2.71 4.46
CA TRP A 36 4.52 1.96 5.59
C TRP A 36 3.58 0.84 5.15
N CYS A 37 2.73 1.12 4.17
CA CYS A 37 1.88 0.14 3.53
C CYS A 37 2.73 -1.00 2.90
N LEU A 38 3.80 -0.65 2.16
CA LEU A 38 4.71 -1.62 1.55
C LEU A 38 5.41 -2.51 2.59
N ILE A 39 5.85 -1.95 3.70
CA ILE A 39 6.44 -2.72 4.80
C ILE A 39 5.43 -3.74 5.34
N GLY A 40 4.20 -3.31 5.61
CA GLY A 40 3.13 -4.19 6.09
C GLY A 40 2.82 -5.32 5.10
N CYS A 41 2.61 -4.99 3.84
CA CYS A 41 2.39 -5.95 2.76
C CYS A 41 3.55 -6.95 2.62
N SER A 42 4.78 -6.44 2.58
CA SER A 42 5.97 -7.29 2.41
C SER A 42 6.16 -8.31 3.55
N ILE A 43 5.80 -7.96 4.78
CA ILE A 43 5.90 -8.89 5.92
C ILE A 43 4.99 -10.11 5.70
N GLY A 44 3.75 -9.90 5.30
CA GLY A 44 2.79 -10.99 5.07
C GLY A 44 3.07 -11.77 3.80
N ASP A 45 3.33 -11.06 2.71
CA ASP A 45 3.59 -11.65 1.39
C ASP A 45 4.89 -12.49 1.40
N PHE A 46 6.02 -11.87 1.69
CA PHE A 46 7.31 -12.56 1.74
C PHE A 46 7.37 -13.62 2.84
N GLY A 47 6.75 -13.35 3.99
CA GLY A 47 6.66 -14.33 5.07
C GLY A 47 5.92 -15.59 4.64
N THR A 48 4.85 -15.46 3.89
CA THR A 48 4.08 -16.59 3.36
C THR A 48 4.88 -17.35 2.31
N ILE A 49 5.46 -16.66 1.33
CA ILE A 49 6.27 -17.32 0.29
C ILE A 49 7.47 -18.02 0.93
N ALA A 50 8.16 -17.39 1.87
CA ALA A 50 9.28 -18.01 2.59
C ALA A 50 8.86 -19.24 3.39
N ALA A 51 7.70 -19.21 4.04
CA ALA A 51 7.18 -20.37 4.76
C ALA A 51 6.95 -21.57 3.83
N PHE A 52 6.36 -21.38 2.66
CA PHE A 52 6.18 -22.45 1.68
C PHE A 52 7.49 -22.87 1.01
N GLN A 53 8.41 -21.95 0.81
CA GLN A 53 9.69 -22.23 0.17
C GLN A 53 10.66 -23.02 1.08
N PHE A 54 10.64 -22.77 2.41
CA PHE A 54 11.65 -23.31 3.33
C PHE A 54 11.08 -24.28 4.38
N VAL A 55 9.80 -24.19 4.72
CA VAL A 55 9.19 -25.00 5.78
C VAL A 55 8.19 -26.00 5.21
N PHE A 56 7.32 -25.59 4.30
CA PHE A 56 6.27 -26.42 3.72
C PHE A 56 6.58 -26.82 2.28
N THR A 57 7.84 -27.26 2.02
CA THR A 57 8.35 -27.58 0.68
C THR A 57 7.53 -28.68 -0.03
N ASP A 58 7.01 -29.63 0.70
CA ASP A 58 6.24 -30.78 0.18
C ASP A 58 4.72 -30.61 0.33
N SER A 59 4.25 -29.38 0.43
CA SER A 59 2.82 -29.08 0.66
C SER A 59 1.90 -29.45 -0.50
N GLY A 60 2.44 -29.63 -1.72
CA GLY A 60 1.66 -29.92 -2.93
C GLY A 60 0.83 -28.73 -3.43
N TRP A 61 1.00 -27.53 -2.84
CA TRP A 61 0.30 -26.33 -3.28
C TRP A 61 0.89 -25.79 -4.59
N SER A 62 0.01 -25.36 -5.50
CA SER A 62 0.46 -24.70 -6.71
C SER A 62 1.02 -23.30 -6.41
N PRO A 63 1.99 -22.81 -7.20
CA PRO A 63 2.52 -21.45 -7.03
C PRO A 63 1.42 -20.36 -6.98
N MET A 64 0.37 -20.50 -7.79
CA MET A 64 -0.74 -19.56 -7.81
C MET A 64 -1.55 -19.55 -6.51
N MET A 65 -1.71 -20.69 -5.86
CA MET A 65 -2.39 -20.76 -4.56
C MET A 65 -1.54 -20.14 -3.47
N ILE A 66 -0.23 -20.35 -3.50
CA ILE A 66 0.72 -19.73 -2.56
C ILE A 66 0.71 -18.21 -2.73
N MET A 67 0.75 -17.71 -3.97
CA MET A 67 0.66 -16.27 -4.27
C MET A 67 -0.66 -15.65 -3.78
N ALA A 68 -1.78 -16.33 -4.01
CA ALA A 68 -3.08 -15.84 -3.51
C ALA A 68 -3.12 -15.74 -1.98
N LEU A 69 -2.56 -16.74 -1.29
CA LEU A 69 -2.44 -16.70 0.18
C LEU A 69 -1.45 -15.62 0.65
N ALA A 70 -0.34 -15.47 -0.05
CA ALA A 70 0.66 -14.44 0.23
C ALA A 70 0.06 -13.05 0.11
N MET A 71 -0.67 -12.75 -0.98
CA MET A 71 -1.40 -11.51 -1.18
C MET A 71 -2.41 -11.27 -0.05
N PHE A 72 -3.20 -12.28 0.32
CA PHE A 72 -4.16 -12.15 1.42
C PHE A 72 -3.45 -11.81 2.73
N ASN A 73 -2.39 -12.52 3.08
CA ASN A 73 -1.63 -12.28 4.30
C ASN A 73 -0.92 -10.92 4.26
N GLY A 74 -0.42 -10.48 3.12
CA GLY A 74 0.17 -9.16 2.93
C GLY A 74 -0.83 -8.04 3.22
N ILE A 75 -2.04 -8.13 2.68
CA ILE A 75 -3.11 -7.17 2.96
C ILE A 75 -3.47 -7.18 4.44
N MET A 76 -3.61 -8.36 5.07
CA MET A 76 -3.98 -8.47 6.48
C MET A 76 -2.91 -7.90 7.41
N THR A 77 -1.63 -8.17 7.14
CA THR A 77 -0.51 -7.60 7.93
C THR A 77 -0.38 -6.10 7.73
N SER A 78 -0.63 -5.59 6.53
CA SER A 78 -0.64 -4.15 6.27
C SER A 78 -1.78 -3.44 7.01
N ILE A 79 -3.00 -3.99 6.97
CA ILE A 79 -4.15 -3.45 7.74
C ILE A 79 -3.83 -3.46 9.24
N ALA A 80 -3.25 -4.55 9.75
CA ALA A 80 -2.88 -4.65 11.16
C ALA A 80 -1.83 -3.60 11.55
N LEU A 81 -0.79 -3.41 10.74
CA LEU A 81 0.26 -2.42 10.96
C LEU A 81 -0.30 -0.99 10.93
N GLU A 82 -1.08 -0.65 9.91
CA GLU A 82 -1.71 0.67 9.81
C GLU A 82 -2.68 0.94 10.96
N THR A 83 -3.49 -0.06 11.33
CA THR A 83 -4.38 0.03 12.49
C THR A 83 -3.59 0.29 13.78
N ALA A 84 -2.47 -0.40 13.98
CA ALA A 84 -1.61 -0.20 15.14
C ALA A 84 -1.03 1.22 15.18
N ILE A 85 -0.56 1.75 14.05
CA ILE A 85 -0.03 3.11 13.96
C ILE A 85 -1.12 4.15 14.24
N LEU A 86 -2.30 3.99 13.64
CA LEU A 86 -3.43 4.90 13.81
C LEU A 86 -4.04 4.83 15.22
N SER A 87 -3.98 3.68 15.89
CA SER A 87 -4.51 3.51 17.26
C SER A 87 -3.79 4.37 18.30
N ALA A 88 -2.59 4.88 17.98
CA ALA A 88 -1.90 5.87 18.81
C ALA A 88 -2.57 7.25 18.77
N GLN A 89 -3.43 7.52 17.79
CA GLN A 89 -4.04 8.83 17.55
C GLN A 89 -5.57 8.83 17.66
N MET A 90 -6.20 7.67 17.53
CA MET A 90 -7.66 7.51 17.56
C MET A 90 -8.07 6.15 18.17
N ALA A 91 -9.36 5.97 18.47
CA ALA A 91 -9.87 4.73 19.00
C ALA A 91 -9.63 3.55 18.03
N LEU A 92 -9.30 2.37 18.55
CA LEU A 92 -8.93 1.19 17.75
C LEU A 92 -9.96 0.85 16.67
N ASN A 93 -11.25 0.96 16.97
CA ASN A 93 -12.33 0.68 16.04
C ASN A 93 -12.38 1.67 14.87
N GLU A 94 -12.09 2.94 15.14
CA GLU A 94 -11.98 3.98 14.12
C GLU A 94 -10.72 3.78 13.29
N ALA A 95 -9.59 3.50 13.94
CA ALA A 95 -8.32 3.21 13.28
C ALA A 95 -8.45 2.05 12.26
N PHE A 96 -9.13 0.96 12.66
CA PHE A 96 -9.38 -0.17 11.78
C PHE A 96 -10.26 0.18 10.57
N ARG A 97 -11.34 0.94 10.79
CA ARG A 97 -12.22 1.40 9.69
C ARG A 97 -11.51 2.32 8.73
N VAL A 98 -10.67 3.20 9.25
CA VAL A 98 -9.84 4.11 8.46
C VAL A 98 -8.81 3.31 7.65
N ALA A 99 -8.07 2.40 8.26
CA ALA A 99 -7.09 1.56 7.59
C ALA A 99 -7.71 0.81 6.39
N ILE A 100 -8.84 0.12 6.59
CA ILE A 100 -9.53 -0.59 5.50
C ILE A 100 -10.06 0.40 4.44
N GLY A 101 -10.83 1.40 4.85
CA GLY A 101 -11.51 2.30 3.91
C GLY A 101 -10.56 3.15 3.09
N MET A 102 -9.39 3.45 3.64
CA MET A 102 -8.43 4.35 3.02
C MET A 102 -7.36 3.65 2.20
N SER A 103 -6.92 2.48 2.56
CA SER A 103 -5.72 1.87 2.00
C SER A 103 -5.96 0.64 1.13
N LEU A 104 -7.17 0.06 1.17
CA LEU A 104 -7.43 -1.22 0.50
C LEU A 104 -7.08 -1.22 -1.00
N ILE A 105 -7.45 -0.17 -1.75
CA ILE A 105 -7.15 -0.07 -3.18
C ILE A 105 -5.64 0.04 -3.42
N SER A 106 -4.96 0.82 -2.58
CA SER A 106 -3.51 0.97 -2.62
C SER A 106 -2.80 -0.36 -2.32
N MET A 107 -3.25 -1.09 -1.29
CA MET A 107 -2.72 -2.40 -0.92
C MET A 107 -2.93 -3.44 -2.02
N LEU A 108 -4.14 -3.53 -2.58
CA LEU A 108 -4.44 -4.45 -3.68
C LEU A 108 -3.57 -4.18 -4.91
N SER A 109 -3.39 -2.90 -5.29
CA SER A 109 -2.56 -2.54 -6.43
C SER A 109 -1.08 -2.84 -6.19
N MET A 110 -0.60 -2.64 -4.97
CA MET A 110 0.76 -2.94 -4.52
C MET A 110 1.04 -4.44 -4.59
N GLU A 111 0.19 -5.24 -3.95
CA GLU A 111 0.30 -6.70 -3.92
C GLU A 111 0.21 -7.30 -5.34
N ALA A 112 -0.72 -6.81 -6.16
CA ALA A 112 -0.82 -7.24 -7.54
C ALA A 112 0.46 -6.95 -8.33
N ALA A 113 1.05 -5.75 -8.17
CA ALA A 113 2.29 -5.39 -8.84
C ALA A 113 3.47 -6.26 -8.40
N MET A 114 3.61 -6.52 -7.09
CA MET A 114 4.67 -7.37 -6.54
C MET A 114 4.54 -8.81 -7.06
N ASN A 115 3.34 -9.37 -6.99
CA ASN A 115 3.07 -10.74 -7.43
C ASN A 115 3.21 -10.91 -8.96
N ILE A 116 2.84 -9.91 -9.78
CA ILE A 116 3.10 -9.94 -11.22
C ILE A 116 4.60 -9.97 -11.50
N VAL A 117 5.39 -9.17 -10.80
CA VAL A 117 6.86 -9.19 -10.96
C VAL A 117 7.44 -10.54 -10.58
N ASP A 118 7.01 -11.12 -9.44
CA ASP A 118 7.45 -12.47 -9.06
C ASP A 118 7.06 -13.52 -10.12
N LEU A 119 5.81 -13.50 -10.58
CA LEU A 119 5.33 -14.42 -11.61
C LEU A 119 6.15 -14.33 -12.91
N VAL A 120 6.45 -13.10 -13.35
CA VAL A 120 7.20 -12.88 -14.61
C VAL A 120 8.66 -13.30 -14.48
N LEU A 121 9.29 -13.05 -13.32
CA LEU A 121 10.72 -13.29 -13.13
C LEU A 121 11.07 -14.69 -12.64
N THR A 122 10.16 -15.35 -11.90
CA THR A 122 10.44 -16.65 -11.28
C THR A 122 9.46 -17.76 -11.66
N GLY A 123 8.33 -17.41 -12.27
CA GLY A 123 7.21 -18.34 -12.48
C GLY A 123 6.24 -18.37 -11.30
N GLY A 124 6.44 -17.55 -10.27
CA GLY A 124 5.56 -17.32 -9.13
C GLY A 124 5.96 -18.03 -7.84
N ALA A 125 5.60 -17.41 -6.73
CA ALA A 125 5.81 -17.89 -5.36
C ALA A 125 7.26 -18.29 -5.05
N LYS A 126 8.22 -17.47 -5.46
CA LYS A 126 9.65 -17.76 -5.29
C LYS A 126 10.43 -16.56 -4.83
N LEU A 127 10.80 -16.58 -3.55
CA LEU A 127 11.56 -15.50 -2.94
C LEU A 127 13.06 -15.69 -3.20
N THR A 128 13.61 -14.84 -4.07
CA THR A 128 15.05 -14.79 -4.36
C THR A 128 15.54 -13.34 -4.17
N TRP A 129 16.75 -13.17 -3.63
CA TRP A 129 17.28 -11.86 -3.24
C TRP A 129 17.27 -10.82 -4.38
N TRP A 130 17.51 -11.25 -5.64
CA TRP A 130 17.52 -10.35 -6.80
C TRP A 130 16.11 -10.00 -7.30
N VAL A 131 15.08 -10.80 -6.98
CA VAL A 131 13.67 -10.54 -7.32
C VAL A 131 13.00 -9.62 -6.30
N ILE A 132 13.42 -9.67 -5.03
CA ILE A 132 12.87 -8.81 -3.97
C ILE A 132 12.98 -7.33 -4.34
N VAL A 133 14.12 -6.89 -4.89
CA VAL A 133 14.31 -5.48 -5.23
C VAL A 133 13.31 -5.00 -6.31
N PRO A 134 13.17 -5.65 -7.47
CA PRO A 134 12.15 -5.24 -8.45
C PRO A 134 10.71 -5.39 -7.94
N MET A 135 10.41 -6.38 -7.10
CA MET A 135 9.09 -6.50 -6.45
C MET A 135 8.79 -5.26 -5.58
N LEU A 136 9.71 -4.88 -4.71
CA LEU A 136 9.55 -3.71 -3.85
C LEU A 136 9.46 -2.40 -4.64
N VAL A 137 10.23 -2.25 -5.71
CA VAL A 137 10.18 -1.07 -6.59
C VAL A 137 8.81 -1.01 -7.28
N ALA A 138 8.33 -2.09 -7.86
CA ALA A 138 7.03 -2.13 -8.51
C ALA A 138 5.89 -1.91 -7.50
N GLY A 139 5.96 -2.55 -6.34
CA GLY A 139 5.00 -2.38 -5.24
C GLY A 139 4.96 -0.95 -4.70
N PHE A 140 6.08 -0.25 -4.68
CA PHE A 140 6.14 1.15 -4.26
C PHE A 140 5.58 2.11 -5.34
N LEU A 141 6.04 1.97 -6.57
CA LEU A 141 5.73 2.91 -7.66
C LEU A 141 4.27 2.83 -8.11
N THR A 142 3.67 1.64 -8.06
CA THR A 142 2.29 1.43 -8.55
C THR A 142 1.24 2.21 -7.74
N PRO A 143 1.16 2.11 -6.40
CA PRO A 143 0.17 2.86 -5.63
C PRO A 143 0.56 4.31 -5.34
N TRP A 144 1.81 4.70 -5.52
CA TRP A 144 2.31 6.03 -5.13
C TRP A 144 1.57 7.18 -5.81
N PRO A 145 1.33 7.19 -7.15
CA PRO A 145 0.54 8.23 -7.79
C PRO A 145 -0.93 8.27 -7.33
N TYR A 146 -1.51 7.09 -7.06
CA TYR A 146 -2.85 6.98 -6.51
C TYR A 146 -2.93 7.58 -5.10
N ASN A 147 -1.96 7.30 -4.25
CA ASN A 147 -1.87 7.86 -2.90
C ASN A 147 -1.66 9.38 -2.94
N TYR A 148 -0.88 9.90 -3.89
CA TYR A 148 -0.75 11.33 -4.14
C TYR A 148 -2.09 11.96 -4.49
N TRP A 149 -2.77 11.43 -5.51
CA TRP A 149 -4.07 11.94 -5.96
C TRP A 149 -5.09 11.94 -4.83
N ARG A 150 -5.14 10.90 -4.06
CA ARG A 150 -6.05 10.75 -2.94
C ARG A 150 -5.77 11.73 -1.81
N LEU A 151 -4.51 11.88 -1.43
CA LEU A 151 -4.08 12.85 -0.42
C LEU A 151 -4.43 14.28 -0.85
N LYS A 152 -4.21 14.61 -2.11
CA LYS A 152 -4.53 15.94 -2.66
C LYS A 152 -6.02 16.20 -2.74
N LYS A 153 -6.84 15.20 -3.12
CA LYS A 153 -8.28 15.36 -3.31
C LYS A 153 -9.08 15.36 -2.01
N TYR A 154 -8.71 14.51 -1.06
CA TYR A 154 -9.49 14.28 0.16
C TYR A 154 -8.81 14.78 1.42
N ASN A 155 -7.61 15.32 1.33
CA ASN A 155 -6.74 15.67 2.46
C ASN A 155 -6.62 14.51 3.50
N ALA A 156 -6.71 13.28 3.01
CA ALA A 156 -6.79 12.08 3.80
C ALA A 156 -5.42 11.38 3.77
N ALA A 157 -4.58 11.70 4.75
CA ALA A 157 -3.37 10.93 5.02
C ALA A 157 -3.70 9.73 5.91
N CYS A 158 -3.01 8.61 5.70
CA CYS A 158 -3.10 7.48 6.62
C CYS A 158 -2.40 7.77 7.97
N HIS A 159 -1.48 8.74 7.99
CA HIS A 159 -0.75 9.17 9.20
C HIS A 159 -0.39 10.64 9.13
#